data_9e97eb1ffa0e642c204bd9d4b61fbbec
#
_entry.id   9e97eb1ffa0e642c204bd9d4b61fbbec
#
_cell.length_a   1.000
_cell.length_b   1.000
_cell.length_c   1.000
_cell.angle_alpha   90.00
_cell.angle_beta   90.00
_cell.angle_gamma   90.00
#
_symmetry.space_group_name_H-M   'P 1'
#
loop_
_entity.id
_entity.type
_entity.pdbx_description
1 polymer ?
#
loop_
_entity_poly.entity_id
_entity_poly.type
_entity_poly.pdbx_seq_one_letter_code
_entity_poly.pdbx_strand_id
1 'polypeptide(L)'
;SKALRQAAGRLATMHALRHPPRVVLAGAPNAGKSTLINALAGRDVSIVNAMTGTTRDWVSSLTILRGVGVHLTDTAGIFDFALDDDPHGIDAESVARARARAMQAQLVVLLEPGKRPVVPGWLTGRNVLCVASQCDSAGCDASADACVSGVTGEGVGDLMDAMLDALGLAEIDPALPAAFTPRQAKLLVAGADALDAGDRPLA
;
A
#
# COMPACT_ATOMS: atom_id res chain seq x y z
N SER A 1 29.25 15.80 -0.96
CA SER A 1 29.11 14.52 -1.65
C SER A 1 28.06 13.59 -1.04
N LYS A 2 28.04 13.29 0.27
CA LYS A 2 27.04 12.38 0.90
C LYS A 2 25.58 12.80 0.66
N ALA A 3 25.28 14.09 0.84
CA ALA A 3 23.93 14.62 0.63
C ALA A 3 23.43 14.47 -0.83
N LEU A 4 24.33 14.65 -1.81
CA LEU A 4 23.98 14.47 -3.23
C LEU A 4 23.68 13.01 -3.58
N ARG A 5 24.44 12.06 -3.03
CA ARG A 5 24.18 10.61 -3.20
C ARG A 5 22.87 10.20 -2.54
N GLN A 6 22.58 10.73 -1.35
CA GLN A 6 21.30 10.50 -0.67
C GLN A 6 20.13 11.07 -1.47
N ALA A 7 20.25 12.30 -2.00
CA ALA A 7 19.21 12.89 -2.85
C ALA A 7 19.00 12.09 -4.15
N ALA A 8 20.08 11.58 -4.75
CA ALA A 8 19.99 10.71 -5.93
C ALA A 8 19.30 9.37 -5.60
N GLY A 9 19.60 8.77 -4.44
CA GLY A 9 19.00 7.51 -4.00
C GLY A 9 17.50 7.59 -3.72
N ARG A 10 16.97 8.79 -3.48
CA ARG A 10 15.52 9.01 -3.23
C ARG A 10 14.68 9.11 -4.51
N LEU A 11 15.22 8.74 -5.68
CA LEU A 11 14.47 8.76 -6.94
C LEU A 11 13.23 7.85 -6.89
N ALA A 12 13.34 6.65 -6.32
CA ALA A 12 12.22 5.72 -6.16
C ALA A 12 11.10 6.32 -5.30
N THR A 13 11.47 7.02 -4.23
CA THR A 13 10.59 7.79 -3.35
C THR A 13 9.80 8.83 -4.13
N MET A 14 10.45 9.63 -4.96
CA MET A 14 9.80 10.65 -5.77
C MET A 14 8.90 10.04 -6.84
N HIS A 15 9.25 8.88 -7.38
CA HIS A 15 8.38 8.16 -8.30
C HIS A 15 7.08 7.74 -7.60
N ALA A 16 7.16 7.21 -6.38
CA ALA A 16 5.99 6.81 -5.58
C ALA A 16 5.10 8.01 -5.21
N LEU A 17 5.69 9.18 -4.89
CA LEU A 17 4.93 10.40 -4.63
C LEU A 17 4.17 10.92 -5.86
N ARG A 18 4.72 10.73 -7.06
CA ARG A 18 4.08 11.14 -8.34
C ARG A 18 3.10 10.09 -8.87
N HIS A 19 3.32 8.84 -8.55
CA HIS A 19 2.54 7.68 -8.97
C HIS A 19 2.20 6.86 -7.74
N PRO A 20 1.19 7.27 -6.96
CA PRO A 20 0.81 6.58 -5.73
C PRO A 20 0.61 5.08 -5.96
N PRO A 21 1.22 4.21 -5.14
CA PRO A 21 1.08 2.77 -5.29
C PRO A 21 -0.36 2.33 -5.03
N ARG A 22 -0.74 1.24 -5.68
CA ARG A 22 -2.06 0.64 -5.51
C ARG A 22 -1.99 -0.44 -4.44
N VAL A 23 -2.87 -0.31 -3.46
CA VAL A 23 -3.06 -1.28 -2.38
C VAL A 23 -4.48 -1.81 -2.46
N VAL A 24 -4.61 -3.12 -2.46
CA VAL A 24 -5.90 -3.81 -2.48
C VAL A 24 -6.16 -4.39 -1.09
N LEU A 25 -7.31 -4.06 -0.50
CA LEU A 25 -7.80 -4.71 0.69
C LEU A 25 -8.68 -5.90 0.30
N ALA A 26 -8.36 -7.06 0.81
CA ALA A 26 -8.98 -8.32 0.47
C ALA A 26 -9.31 -9.12 1.75
N GLY A 27 -10.32 -9.96 1.68
CA GLY A 27 -10.79 -10.77 2.81
C GLY A 27 -12.27 -11.10 2.70
N ALA A 28 -12.74 -12.02 3.51
CA ALA A 28 -14.13 -12.48 3.51
C ALA A 28 -15.15 -11.34 3.62
N PRO A 29 -16.40 -11.56 3.23
CA PRO A 29 -17.48 -10.66 3.58
C PRO A 29 -17.48 -10.37 5.09
N ASN A 30 -17.71 -9.12 5.46
CA ASN A 30 -17.70 -8.65 6.86
C ASN A 30 -16.35 -8.73 7.60
N ALA A 31 -15.22 -8.95 6.90
CA ALA A 31 -13.89 -8.87 7.51
C ALA A 31 -13.47 -7.44 7.94
N GLY A 32 -14.35 -6.45 7.79
CA GLY A 32 -14.09 -5.07 8.24
C GLY A 32 -13.33 -4.20 7.22
N LYS A 33 -13.24 -4.61 5.95
CA LYS A 33 -12.51 -3.88 4.89
C LYS A 33 -12.92 -2.41 4.78
N SER A 34 -14.19 -2.13 4.58
CA SER A 34 -14.70 -0.77 4.42
C SER A 34 -14.56 0.07 5.70
N THR A 35 -14.73 -0.56 6.87
CA THR A 35 -14.49 0.09 8.17
C THR A 35 -13.02 0.48 8.33
N LEU A 36 -12.11 -0.41 7.93
CA LEU A 36 -10.68 -0.16 7.97
C LEU A 36 -10.27 0.95 6.99
N ILE A 37 -10.82 0.96 5.76
CA ILE A 37 -10.58 2.05 4.80
C ILE A 37 -11.00 3.40 5.38
N ASN A 38 -12.17 3.46 6.02
CA ASN A 38 -12.62 4.68 6.68
C ASN A 38 -11.70 5.10 7.83
N ALA A 39 -11.20 4.14 8.61
CA ALA A 39 -10.26 4.41 9.70
C ALA A 39 -8.89 4.90 9.19
N LEU A 40 -8.41 4.35 8.08
CA LEU A 40 -7.19 4.80 7.41
C LEU A 40 -7.35 6.21 6.82
N ALA A 41 -8.50 6.48 6.19
CA ALA A 41 -8.80 7.79 5.59
C ALA A 41 -9.05 8.89 6.65
N GLY A 42 -9.56 8.53 7.83
CA GLY A 42 -9.91 9.49 8.88
C GLY A 42 -8.76 9.96 9.75
N ARG A 43 -7.60 9.30 9.73
CA ARG A 43 -6.45 9.65 10.58
C ARG A 43 -5.50 10.70 9.99
N ASP A 44 -5.33 10.71 8.66
CA ASP A 44 -4.52 11.71 7.97
C ASP A 44 -5.39 12.38 6.91
N VAL A 45 -5.92 13.54 7.25
CA VAL A 45 -6.88 14.31 6.46
C VAL A 45 -6.33 14.62 5.06
N SER A 46 -6.83 13.93 4.07
CA SER A 46 -7.17 14.49 2.76
C SER A 46 -7.80 13.42 1.87
N ILE A 47 -9.11 13.37 1.87
CA ILE A 47 -9.86 12.72 0.81
C ILE A 47 -9.72 13.60 -0.43
N VAL A 48 -8.85 13.23 -1.33
CA VAL A 48 -8.88 13.79 -2.68
C VAL A 48 -9.69 12.84 -3.55
N ASN A 49 -10.94 13.24 -3.78
CA ASN A 49 -11.85 12.78 -4.82
C ASN A 49 -11.80 11.29 -5.19
N ALA A 50 -12.91 10.63 -4.95
CA ALA A 50 -13.28 9.49 -5.78
C ALA A 50 -13.17 9.93 -7.25
N MET A 51 -12.11 9.56 -7.93
CA MET A 51 -12.06 9.69 -9.38
C MET A 51 -13.07 8.70 -9.96
N THR A 52 -14.27 9.17 -10.20
CA THR A 52 -15.20 8.55 -11.14
C THR A 52 -14.61 8.69 -12.52
N GLY A 53 -13.65 7.85 -12.86
CA GLY A 53 -13.14 7.67 -14.21
C GLY A 53 -13.91 6.54 -14.86
N THR A 54 -14.86 6.96 -15.73
CA THR A 54 -15.47 6.20 -16.83
C THR A 54 -15.55 4.68 -16.68
N THR A 55 -16.80 4.22 -16.60
CA THR A 55 -17.27 2.84 -16.75
C THR A 55 -17.09 1.92 -15.55
N ARG A 56 -18.19 1.79 -14.78
CA ARG A 56 -18.59 0.63 -13.96
C ARG A 56 -17.44 -0.03 -13.19
N ASP A 57 -17.36 0.18 -11.87
CA ASP A 57 -16.87 -0.83 -10.92
C ASP A 57 -15.82 -0.49 -9.86
N TRP A 58 -15.33 0.75 -9.65
CA TRP A 58 -14.30 0.87 -8.60
C TRP A 58 -14.37 2.14 -7.78
N VAL A 59 -14.50 1.96 -6.48
CA VAL A 59 -14.17 2.99 -5.51
C VAL A 59 -12.70 2.81 -5.12
N SER A 60 -11.79 3.39 -5.86
CA SER A 60 -10.43 3.60 -5.39
C SER A 60 -10.35 4.98 -4.77
N SER A 61 -9.93 5.05 -3.53
CA SER A 61 -9.68 6.32 -2.84
C SER A 61 -8.18 6.58 -2.74
N LEU A 62 -7.75 7.80 -3.09
CA LEU A 62 -6.41 8.25 -2.75
C LEU A 62 -6.40 8.58 -1.25
N THR A 63 -5.60 7.88 -0.50
CA THR A 63 -5.45 8.05 0.95
C THR A 63 -4.02 8.43 1.25
N ILE A 64 -3.82 9.31 2.22
CA ILE A 64 -2.49 9.70 2.67
C ILE A 64 -2.12 8.84 3.88
N LEU A 65 -1.04 8.08 3.81
CA LEU A 65 -0.48 7.31 4.91
C LEU A 65 0.85 7.97 5.32
N ARG A 66 0.92 8.55 6.52
CA ARG A 66 2.13 9.23 7.02
C ARG A 66 2.73 10.24 6.01
N GLY A 67 1.88 10.97 5.29
CA GLY A 67 2.32 11.93 4.26
C GLY A 67 2.57 11.33 2.87
N VAL A 68 2.42 10.03 2.69
CA VAL A 68 2.60 9.33 1.41
C VAL A 68 1.23 8.96 0.82
N GLY A 69 0.98 9.38 -0.41
CA GLY A 69 -0.25 9.02 -1.13
C GLY A 69 -0.23 7.56 -1.57
N VAL A 70 -1.33 6.84 -1.32
CA VAL A 70 -1.59 5.49 -1.80
C VAL A 70 -3.00 5.37 -2.35
N HIS A 71 -3.19 4.60 -3.41
CA HIS A 71 -4.52 4.25 -3.90
C HIS A 71 -5.01 3.01 -3.16
N LEU A 72 -5.97 3.20 -2.24
CA LEU A 72 -6.67 2.09 -1.60
C LEU A 72 -7.85 1.67 -2.46
N THR A 73 -7.96 0.38 -2.71
CA THR A 73 -9.08 -0.22 -3.44
C THR A 73 -9.82 -1.18 -2.52
N ASP A 74 -11.10 -0.90 -2.29
CA ASP A 74 -12.01 -1.85 -1.63
C ASP A 74 -12.47 -2.88 -2.66
N THR A 75 -12.32 -4.13 -2.30
CA THR A 75 -12.89 -5.23 -3.07
C THR A 75 -14.23 -5.64 -2.44
N ALA A 76 -15.15 -4.67 -2.29
CA ALA A 76 -16.44 -4.92 -1.64
C ALA A 76 -17.09 -6.20 -2.18
N GLY A 77 -17.13 -7.22 -1.33
CA GLY A 77 -17.97 -8.40 -1.51
C GLY A 77 -17.53 -9.46 -2.52
N ILE A 78 -16.37 -9.34 -3.18
CA ILE A 78 -16.00 -10.26 -4.28
C ILE A 78 -14.97 -11.32 -3.85
N PHE A 79 -14.48 -11.28 -2.63
CA PHE A 79 -13.44 -12.21 -2.18
C PHE A 79 -13.91 -13.07 -1.02
N ASP A 80 -14.54 -14.16 -1.35
CA ASP A 80 -14.45 -15.35 -0.54
C ASP A 80 -13.19 -16.09 -0.95
N PHE A 81 -12.07 -15.83 -0.28
CA PHE A 81 -10.78 -16.46 -0.59
C PHE A 81 -10.74 -17.95 -0.23
N ALA A 82 -11.77 -18.43 0.47
CA ALA A 82 -11.82 -19.80 0.94
C ALA A 82 -12.11 -20.83 -0.17
N LEU A 83 -12.43 -20.38 -1.38
CA LEU A 83 -13.02 -21.29 -2.36
C LEU A 83 -12.16 -21.36 -3.62
N ASP A 84 -11.14 -22.20 -3.57
CA ASP A 84 -10.60 -22.80 -4.79
C ASP A 84 -11.65 -23.68 -5.50
N ASP A 85 -12.80 -23.98 -4.84
CA ASP A 85 -13.81 -24.95 -5.29
C ASP A 85 -15.25 -24.61 -4.86
N ASP A 86 -15.75 -23.36 -4.96
CA ASP A 86 -17.20 -23.16 -4.76
C ASP A 86 -17.98 -23.05 -6.07
N PRO A 87 -18.83 -24.06 -6.39
CA PRO A 87 -19.72 -24.03 -7.55
C PRO A 87 -21.01 -23.24 -7.31
N HIS A 88 -21.20 -22.57 -6.17
CA HIS A 88 -22.47 -21.93 -5.82
C HIS A 88 -22.52 -20.42 -6.09
N GLY A 89 -22.55 -20.02 -7.38
CA GLY A 89 -23.32 -18.84 -7.79
C GLY A 89 -22.65 -17.47 -7.65
N ILE A 90 -21.40 -17.35 -7.26
CA ILE A 90 -20.65 -16.09 -7.43
C ILE A 90 -20.19 -16.06 -8.89
N ASP A 91 -20.54 -14.97 -9.58
CA ASP A 91 -20.15 -14.77 -10.98
C ASP A 91 -18.63 -14.94 -11.13
N ALA A 92 -18.23 -16.06 -11.78
CA ALA A 92 -16.81 -16.40 -11.99
C ALA A 92 -16.03 -15.27 -12.68
N GLU A 93 -16.71 -14.44 -13.45
CA GLU A 93 -16.14 -13.26 -14.07
C GLU A 93 -15.78 -12.18 -13.02
N SER A 94 -16.60 -12.01 -12.01
CA SER A 94 -16.32 -11.08 -10.90
C SER A 94 -15.11 -11.53 -10.08
N VAL A 95 -14.99 -12.81 -9.79
CA VAL A 95 -13.82 -13.39 -9.10
C VAL A 95 -12.56 -13.25 -9.96
N ALA A 96 -12.63 -13.55 -11.25
CA ALA A 96 -11.50 -13.41 -12.16
C ALA A 96 -11.01 -11.95 -12.26
N ARG A 97 -11.95 -10.99 -12.34
CA ARG A 97 -11.62 -9.56 -12.34
C ARG A 97 -10.95 -9.14 -11.05
N ALA A 98 -11.41 -9.61 -9.92
CA ALA A 98 -10.86 -9.30 -8.63
C ALA A 98 -9.44 -9.88 -8.45
N ARG A 99 -9.22 -11.14 -8.85
CA ARG A 99 -7.87 -11.75 -8.88
C ARG A 99 -6.93 -10.96 -9.80
N ALA A 100 -7.37 -10.61 -11.01
CA ALA A 100 -6.57 -9.83 -11.94
C ALA A 100 -6.10 -8.50 -11.36
N ARG A 101 -6.90 -7.89 -10.51
CA ARG A 101 -6.58 -6.60 -9.87
C ARG A 101 -5.67 -6.73 -8.66
N ALA A 102 -5.88 -7.72 -7.82
CA ALA A 102 -4.93 -8.04 -6.76
C ALA A 102 -3.54 -8.32 -7.35
N MET A 103 -3.49 -8.95 -8.54
CA MET A 103 -2.25 -9.18 -9.28
C MET A 103 -1.61 -7.90 -9.84
N GLN A 104 -2.37 -6.83 -10.03
CA GLN A 104 -1.86 -5.51 -10.48
C GLN A 104 -1.48 -4.58 -9.32
N ALA A 105 -1.87 -4.91 -8.10
CA ALA A 105 -1.53 -4.13 -6.92
C ALA A 105 -0.05 -4.30 -6.56
N GLN A 106 0.55 -3.25 -6.00
CA GLN A 106 1.88 -3.29 -5.42
C GLN A 106 1.88 -3.95 -4.03
N LEU A 107 0.72 -3.93 -3.35
CA LEU A 107 0.53 -4.57 -2.06
C LEU A 107 -0.90 -5.10 -1.96
N VAL A 108 -1.05 -6.30 -1.42
CA VAL A 108 -2.34 -6.88 -1.04
C VAL A 108 -2.38 -6.99 0.48
N VAL A 109 -3.41 -6.41 1.09
CA VAL A 109 -3.68 -6.52 2.53
C VAL A 109 -4.82 -7.52 2.69
N LEU A 110 -4.49 -8.72 3.19
CA LEU A 110 -5.48 -9.75 3.50
C LEU A 110 -6.00 -9.56 4.91
N LEU A 111 -7.33 -9.54 5.07
CA LEU A 111 -7.98 -9.38 6.35
C LEU A 111 -8.77 -10.62 6.73
N GLU A 112 -8.62 -11.05 7.98
CA GLU A 112 -9.46 -12.07 8.61
C GLU A 112 -9.76 -11.69 10.05
N PRO A 113 -11.02 -11.81 10.52
CA PRO A 113 -11.38 -11.45 11.89
C PRO A 113 -10.62 -12.29 12.93
N GLY A 114 -9.89 -11.63 13.82
CA GLY A 114 -9.21 -12.21 14.97
C GLY A 114 -8.03 -13.14 14.70
N LYS A 115 -7.72 -13.46 13.45
CA LYS A 115 -6.65 -14.42 13.13
C LYS A 115 -5.84 -14.03 11.89
N ARG A 116 -4.67 -14.66 11.75
CA ARG A 116 -3.86 -14.51 10.54
C ARG A 116 -4.55 -15.19 9.35
N PRO A 117 -4.81 -14.47 8.25
CA PRO A 117 -5.36 -15.07 7.04
C PRO A 117 -4.37 -16.03 6.37
N VAL A 118 -4.91 -17.07 5.74
CA VAL A 118 -4.14 -17.97 4.89
C VAL A 118 -3.94 -17.32 3.53
N VAL A 119 -2.68 -17.21 3.09
CA VAL A 119 -2.35 -16.64 1.78
C VAL A 119 -2.70 -17.65 0.68
N PRO A 120 -3.63 -17.32 -0.24
CA PRO A 120 -3.96 -18.21 -1.34
C PRO A 120 -2.78 -18.48 -2.28
N GLY A 121 -2.70 -19.68 -2.85
CA GLY A 121 -1.59 -20.09 -3.71
C GLY A 121 -1.34 -19.16 -4.90
N TRP A 122 -2.39 -18.55 -5.47
CA TRP A 122 -2.27 -17.60 -6.59
C TRP A 122 -1.64 -16.24 -6.21
N LEU A 123 -1.51 -15.93 -4.89
CA LEU A 123 -0.76 -14.76 -4.38
C LEU A 123 0.68 -15.10 -3.99
N THR A 124 1.12 -16.34 -4.15
CA THR A 124 2.50 -16.74 -3.82
C THR A 124 3.50 -15.89 -4.60
N GLY A 125 4.50 -15.36 -3.91
CA GLY A 125 5.50 -14.46 -4.50
C GLY A 125 5.03 -13.02 -4.73
N ARG A 126 3.83 -12.67 -4.27
CA ARG A 126 3.35 -11.29 -4.26
C ARG A 126 3.63 -10.64 -2.90
N ASN A 127 3.63 -9.32 -2.89
CA ASN A 127 3.74 -8.55 -1.66
C ASN A 127 2.38 -8.57 -0.94
N VAL A 128 2.31 -9.30 0.17
CA VAL A 128 1.06 -9.55 0.92
C VAL A 128 1.30 -9.26 2.39
N LEU A 129 0.41 -8.49 3.01
CA LEU A 129 0.30 -8.35 4.46
C LEU A 129 -0.92 -9.13 4.97
N CYS A 130 -0.70 -9.98 5.96
CA CYS A 130 -1.72 -10.77 6.65
C CYS A 130 -2.15 -10.04 7.91
N VAL A 131 -3.39 -9.56 7.95
CA VAL A 131 -3.90 -8.69 9.01
C VAL A 131 -5.03 -9.37 9.76
N ALA A 132 -4.86 -9.50 11.09
CA ALA A 132 -5.96 -9.86 11.97
C ALA A 132 -6.83 -8.60 12.18
N SER A 133 -8.06 -8.64 11.71
CA SER A 133 -9.01 -7.53 11.81
C SER A 133 -9.99 -7.73 12.96
N GLN A 134 -10.76 -6.68 13.29
CA GLN A 134 -11.78 -6.71 14.35
C GLN A 134 -11.24 -7.17 15.72
N CYS A 135 -10.03 -6.75 16.05
CA CYS A 135 -9.33 -7.18 17.27
C CYS A 135 -10.06 -6.77 18.56
N ASP A 136 -10.94 -5.76 18.48
CA ASP A 136 -11.81 -5.32 19.56
C ASP A 136 -12.87 -6.37 19.96
N SER A 137 -13.26 -7.24 19.03
CA SER A 137 -14.36 -8.22 19.24
C SER A 137 -13.93 -9.67 19.00
N ALA A 138 -13.02 -9.92 18.07
CA ALA A 138 -12.61 -11.26 17.66
C ALA A 138 -11.24 -11.69 18.25
N GLY A 139 -10.57 -10.79 18.98
CA GLY A 139 -9.21 -11.02 19.48
C GLY A 139 -8.13 -10.73 18.46
N CYS A 140 -6.88 -11.02 18.80
CA CYS A 140 -5.72 -10.76 17.95
C CYS A 140 -4.79 -11.97 17.88
N ASP A 141 -4.49 -12.41 16.68
CA ASP A 141 -3.46 -13.43 16.42
C ASP A 141 -2.10 -12.73 16.26
N ALA A 142 -1.24 -12.93 17.26
CA ALA A 142 0.11 -12.35 17.27
C ALA A 142 1.02 -12.85 16.14
N SER A 143 0.63 -13.87 15.39
CA SER A 143 1.35 -14.33 14.20
C SER A 143 1.01 -13.52 12.95
N ALA A 144 -0.04 -12.68 12.98
CA ALA A 144 -0.38 -11.77 11.90
C ALA A 144 0.65 -10.65 11.79
N ASP A 145 0.80 -10.09 10.60
CA ASP A 145 1.74 -9.00 10.35
C ASP A 145 1.27 -7.68 11.00
N ALA A 146 -0.05 -7.56 11.25
CA ALA A 146 -0.66 -6.51 12.06
C ALA A 146 -1.99 -6.98 12.65
N CYS A 147 -2.35 -6.39 13.81
CA CYS A 147 -3.65 -6.58 14.47
C CYS A 147 -4.37 -5.23 14.50
N VAL A 148 -5.60 -5.17 13.99
CA VAL A 148 -6.31 -3.89 13.86
C VAL A 148 -7.78 -3.95 14.24
N SER A 149 -8.28 -2.85 14.78
CA SER A 149 -9.71 -2.56 14.84
C SER A 149 -10.02 -1.28 14.06
N GLY A 150 -10.80 -1.41 13.00
CA GLY A 150 -11.28 -0.25 12.26
C GLY A 150 -12.31 0.57 13.03
N VAL A 151 -12.92 0.01 14.08
CA VAL A 151 -13.92 0.67 14.92
C VAL A 151 -13.25 1.53 15.99
N THR A 152 -12.32 0.95 16.75
CA THR A 152 -11.60 1.66 17.83
C THR A 152 -10.40 2.45 17.30
N GLY A 153 -9.90 2.09 16.12
CA GLY A 153 -8.67 2.65 15.56
C GLY A 153 -7.40 2.05 16.14
N GLU A 154 -7.50 1.03 17.00
CA GLU A 154 -6.36 0.30 17.55
C GLU A 154 -5.57 -0.40 16.44
N GLY A 155 -4.23 -0.33 16.49
CA GLY A 155 -3.33 -0.95 15.53
C GLY A 155 -3.32 -0.33 14.12
N VAL A 156 -4.20 0.64 13.81
CA VAL A 156 -4.26 1.26 12.48
C VAL A 156 -2.98 2.02 12.14
N GLY A 157 -2.35 2.65 13.16
CA GLY A 157 -1.06 3.31 12.98
C GLY A 157 0.05 2.34 12.61
N ASP A 158 0.13 1.21 13.30
CA ASP A 158 1.13 0.16 13.04
C ASP A 158 0.90 -0.49 11.66
N LEU A 159 -0.36 -0.66 11.26
CA LEU A 159 -0.68 -1.11 9.91
C LEU A 159 -0.22 -0.12 8.83
N MET A 160 -0.41 1.20 9.05
CA MET A 160 0.09 2.20 8.10
C MET A 160 1.62 2.07 7.93
N ASP A 161 2.34 1.92 9.02
CA ASP A 161 3.79 1.79 9.02
C ASP A 161 4.20 0.46 8.32
N ALA A 162 3.56 -0.66 8.62
CA ALA A 162 3.79 -1.93 7.94
C ALA A 162 3.47 -1.89 6.43
N MET A 163 2.43 -1.16 6.03
CA MET A 163 2.10 -0.96 4.62
C MET A 163 3.19 -0.17 3.88
N LEU A 164 3.69 0.90 4.50
CA LEU A 164 4.78 1.70 3.93
C LEU A 164 6.08 0.92 3.86
N ASP A 165 6.42 0.13 4.88
CA ASP A 165 7.57 -0.79 4.87
C ASP A 165 7.46 -1.80 3.73
N ALA A 166 6.32 -2.46 3.61
CA ALA A 166 6.07 -3.44 2.55
C ALA A 166 6.14 -2.84 1.13
N LEU A 167 5.82 -1.55 0.99
CA LEU A 167 5.95 -0.80 -0.26
C LEU A 167 7.37 -0.25 -0.49
N GLY A 168 8.29 -0.37 0.49
CA GLY A 168 9.62 0.24 0.45
C GLY A 168 9.60 1.76 0.60
N LEU A 169 8.60 2.30 1.29
CA LEU A 169 8.33 3.73 1.41
C LEU A 169 8.43 4.27 2.86
N ALA A 170 8.86 3.44 3.81
CA ALA A 170 8.92 3.82 5.23
C ALA A 170 9.88 4.99 5.53
N GLU A 171 10.98 5.10 4.79
CA GLU A 171 11.98 6.16 5.00
C GLU A 171 11.70 7.42 4.17
N ILE A 172 10.46 7.60 3.70
CA ILE A 172 10.11 8.79 2.93
C ILE A 172 9.88 9.98 3.85
N ASP A 173 10.82 10.91 3.80
CA ASP A 173 10.62 12.27 4.29
C ASP A 173 10.42 13.20 3.07
N PRO A 174 9.21 13.67 2.80
CA PRO A 174 8.92 14.54 1.66
C PRO A 174 9.60 15.91 1.76
N ALA A 175 10.07 16.31 2.94
CA ALA A 175 10.79 17.57 3.16
C ALA A 175 12.27 17.49 2.72
N LEU A 176 12.81 16.29 2.52
CA LEU A 176 14.21 16.12 2.15
C LEU A 176 14.44 16.24 0.64
N PRO A 177 15.56 16.85 0.21
CA PRO A 177 15.90 16.94 -1.22
C PRO A 177 15.98 15.56 -1.88
N ALA A 178 15.40 15.43 -3.06
CA ALA A 178 15.45 14.20 -3.84
C ALA A 178 15.52 14.48 -5.35
N ALA A 179 16.02 13.52 -6.14
CA ALA A 179 15.95 13.58 -7.58
C ALA A 179 14.55 13.23 -8.06
N PHE A 180 14.02 14.01 -9.02
CA PHE A 180 12.71 13.76 -9.63
C PHE A 180 12.78 12.92 -10.91
N THR A 181 13.97 12.85 -11.53
CA THR A 181 14.18 12.12 -12.78
C THR A 181 15.47 11.32 -12.73
N PRO A 182 15.57 10.21 -13.52
CA PRO A 182 16.82 9.45 -13.64
C PRO A 182 18.01 10.31 -14.10
N ARG A 183 17.75 11.32 -14.94
CA ARG A 183 18.80 12.26 -15.39
C ARG A 183 19.32 13.09 -14.23
N GLN A 184 18.43 13.64 -13.39
CA GLN A 184 18.84 14.40 -12.20
C GLN A 184 19.62 13.53 -11.21
N ALA A 185 19.16 12.29 -10.96
CA ALA A 185 19.88 11.36 -10.10
C ALA A 185 21.31 11.10 -10.60
N LYS A 186 21.50 10.86 -11.91
CA LYS A 186 22.81 10.69 -12.52
C LYS A 186 23.70 11.94 -12.35
N LEU A 187 23.16 13.13 -12.56
CA LEU A 187 23.90 14.39 -12.40
C LEU A 187 24.30 14.62 -10.93
N LEU A 188 23.42 14.29 -9.96
CA LEU A 188 23.74 14.39 -8.55
C LEU A 188 24.87 13.43 -8.13
N VAL A 189 24.87 12.21 -8.69
CA VAL A 189 25.95 11.23 -8.44
C VAL A 189 27.24 11.72 -9.06
N ALA A 190 27.24 12.15 -10.32
CA ALA A 190 28.42 12.69 -11.00
C ALA A 190 29.01 13.91 -10.27
N GLY A 191 28.14 14.83 -9.80
CA GLY A 191 28.58 15.97 -8.99
C GLY A 191 29.16 15.55 -7.63
N ALA A 192 28.61 14.49 -7.00
CA ALA A 192 29.17 13.93 -5.79
C ALA A 192 30.57 13.34 -6.02
N ASP A 193 30.76 12.62 -7.14
CA ASP A 193 32.04 12.01 -7.52
C ASP A 193 33.09 13.09 -7.79
N ALA A 194 32.75 14.15 -8.52
CA ALA A 194 33.66 15.28 -8.80
C ALA A 194 34.09 16.00 -7.50
N LEU A 195 33.14 16.20 -6.56
CA LEU A 195 33.47 16.79 -5.25
C LEU A 195 34.38 15.89 -4.43
N ASP A 196 34.18 14.57 -4.49
CA ASP A 196 35.01 13.60 -3.76
C ASP A 196 36.42 13.47 -4.41
N ALA A 197 36.55 13.67 -5.72
CA ALA A 197 37.80 13.72 -6.43
C ALA A 197 38.56 15.04 -6.22
N GLY A 198 37.99 16.04 -5.59
CA GLY A 198 38.59 17.36 -5.36
C GLY A 198 38.42 18.32 -6.55
N ASP A 199 37.70 17.92 -7.60
CA ASP A 199 37.34 18.78 -8.72
C ASP A 199 36.21 19.74 -8.27
N ARG A 200 36.53 21.02 -8.13
CA ARG A 200 35.49 22.04 -7.95
C ARG A 200 34.72 22.19 -9.26
N PRO A 201 33.40 22.04 -9.29
CA PRO A 201 32.64 22.38 -10.48
C PRO A 201 32.87 23.85 -10.79
N LEU A 202 33.28 24.13 -12.02
CA LEU A 202 33.37 25.49 -12.55
C LEU A 202 32.00 26.14 -12.45
N ALA A 203 31.95 27.35 -11.90
CA ALA A 203 30.75 28.19 -11.69
C ALA A 203 29.98 28.49 -12.98
#